data_c7194c5d0c353104556fd91d8c04b20c
#
_entry.id   c7194c5d0c353104556fd91d8c04b20c
#
_cell.length_a   1.000
_cell.length_b   1.000
_cell.length_c   1.000
_cell.angle_alpha   90.00
_cell.angle_beta   90.00
_cell.angle_gamma   90.00
#
_symmetry.space_group_name_H-M   'P 1'
#
loop_
_entity.id
_entity.type
_entity.pdbx_description
1 polymer ?
#
loop_
_entity_poly.entity_id
_entity_poly.type
_entity_poly.pdbx_seq_one_letter_code
_entity_poly.pdbx_strand_id
1 'polypeptide(L)'
;GVRFFDTARFYTDSEEKIGYALSDVREHIYIATKTAATTAEGFWKDLETSLHNLKTDYVDIYQFHNPAVCPKPGDGSGLYEAMFEAKEQGKIRFIGITNHRMSIAEEAIESGLYDTLQFPFNYLSTEREIALAKACAEHEMGFIAMKGLSGGLLTNSAAIYAYMAQFENVLPIWGV
;
A
#
# COMPACT_ATOMS: atom_id res chain seq x y z
N GLY A 1 -21.07 0.57 -0.21
CA GLY A 1 -20.24 1.73 -0.51
C GLY A 1 -18.77 1.38 -0.56
N VAL A 2 -17.91 2.34 -0.91
CA VAL A 2 -16.45 2.18 -0.87
C VAL A 2 -16.00 2.02 0.59
N ARG A 3 -15.11 1.05 0.85
CA ARG A 3 -14.62 0.77 2.20
C ARG A 3 -13.08 0.81 2.31
N PHE A 4 -12.36 0.84 1.20
CA PHE A 4 -10.90 0.89 1.18
C PHE A 4 -10.45 2.23 0.61
N PHE A 5 -9.61 2.95 1.36
CA PHE A 5 -9.07 4.26 1.00
C PHE A 5 -7.55 4.20 1.02
N ASP A 6 -6.92 4.51 -0.11
CA ASP A 6 -5.47 4.55 -0.27
C ASP A 6 -5.01 6.00 -0.41
N THR A 7 -4.08 6.40 0.44
CA THR A 7 -3.46 7.72 0.45
C THR A 7 -1.96 7.64 0.71
N ALA A 8 -1.29 8.74 0.93
CA ALA A 8 0.12 8.79 1.32
C ALA A 8 0.44 10.11 2.03
N ARG A 9 1.49 10.08 2.87
CA ARG A 9 2.02 11.29 3.55
C ARG A 9 2.31 12.44 2.58
N PHE A 10 2.75 12.13 1.34
CA PHE A 10 3.09 13.12 0.32
C PHE A 10 1.93 13.57 -0.57
N TYR A 11 0.72 13.08 -0.36
CA TYR A 11 -0.44 13.49 -1.17
C TYR A 11 -1.10 14.74 -0.59
N THR A 12 -0.32 15.83 -0.49
CA THR A 12 -0.73 17.15 -0.02
C THR A 12 -1.59 17.08 1.26
N ASP A 13 -2.87 17.35 1.18
CA ASP A 13 -3.85 17.39 2.25
C ASP A 13 -4.82 16.17 2.24
N SER A 14 -4.49 15.13 1.48
CA SER A 14 -5.37 13.96 1.30
C SER A 14 -5.68 13.25 2.62
N GLU A 15 -4.68 13.05 3.49
CA GLU A 15 -4.89 12.44 4.81
C GLU A 15 -5.83 13.28 5.69
N GLU A 16 -5.68 14.61 5.69
CA GLU A 16 -6.54 15.52 6.46
C GLU A 16 -7.99 15.47 5.96
N LYS A 17 -8.19 15.42 4.63
CA LYS A 17 -9.52 15.30 4.02
C LYS A 17 -10.19 13.98 4.37
N ILE A 18 -9.45 12.88 4.34
CA ILE A 18 -9.95 11.56 4.74
C ILE A 18 -10.31 11.58 6.24
N GLY A 19 -9.44 12.10 7.10
CA GLY A 19 -9.70 12.21 8.53
C GLY A 19 -10.89 13.10 8.84
N TYR A 20 -11.08 14.20 8.12
CA TYR A 20 -12.25 15.06 8.27
C TYR A 20 -13.55 14.38 7.83
N ALA A 21 -13.53 13.67 6.71
CA ALA A 21 -14.74 13.12 6.11
C ALA A 21 -15.16 11.77 6.70
N LEU A 22 -14.22 10.97 7.21
CA LEU A 22 -14.45 9.55 7.50
C LEU A 22 -14.14 9.13 8.95
N SER A 23 -13.69 10.04 9.83
CA SER A 23 -13.38 9.68 11.23
C SER A 23 -14.56 9.04 11.95
N ASP A 24 -15.79 9.51 11.72
CA ASP A 24 -17.01 8.99 12.37
C ASP A 24 -17.37 7.55 11.94
N VAL A 25 -16.79 7.07 10.84
CA VAL A 25 -17.02 5.71 10.33
C VAL A 25 -15.75 4.88 10.27
N ARG A 26 -14.70 5.29 11.01
CA ARG A 26 -13.37 4.69 10.99
C ARG A 26 -13.38 3.16 11.12
N GLU A 27 -14.20 2.63 12.00
CA GLU A 27 -14.32 1.19 12.27
C GLU A 27 -14.93 0.39 11.12
N HIS A 28 -15.57 1.06 10.15
CA HIS A 28 -16.23 0.44 9.01
C HIS A 28 -15.45 0.53 7.71
N ILE A 29 -14.26 1.11 7.74
CA ILE A 29 -13.39 1.34 6.58
C ILE A 29 -11.97 0.84 6.84
N TYR A 30 -11.24 0.63 5.76
CA TYR A 30 -9.82 0.32 5.76
C TYR A 30 -9.04 1.48 5.16
N ILE A 31 -7.99 1.89 5.83
CA ILE A 31 -7.12 3.00 5.38
C ILE A 31 -5.72 2.46 5.17
N ALA A 32 -5.20 2.66 3.96
CA ALA A 32 -3.80 2.48 3.63
C ALA A 32 -3.15 3.85 3.45
N THR A 33 -2.03 4.09 4.11
CA THR A 33 -1.18 5.27 3.85
C THR A 33 0.29 4.87 3.77
N LYS A 34 1.18 5.81 3.46
CA LYS A 34 2.54 5.50 3.05
C LYS A 34 3.53 6.53 3.58
N THR A 35 4.75 6.06 3.92
CA THR A 35 5.90 6.92 4.22
C THR A 35 6.99 6.75 3.16
N ALA A 36 7.68 7.83 2.84
CA ALA A 36 8.92 7.81 2.07
C ALA A 36 10.14 8.16 2.94
N ALA A 37 10.02 8.01 4.25
CA ALA A 37 11.13 8.19 5.17
C ALA A 37 12.29 7.24 4.83
N THR A 38 13.51 7.74 5.02
CA THR A 38 14.75 7.00 4.80
C THR A 38 15.50 6.70 6.10
N THR A 39 14.93 7.09 7.24
CA THR A 39 15.46 6.87 8.58
C THR A 39 14.33 6.48 9.54
N ALA A 40 14.65 5.75 10.61
CA ALA A 40 13.67 5.40 11.64
C ALA A 40 13.01 6.63 12.29
N GLU A 41 13.77 7.70 12.54
CA GLU A 41 13.23 8.96 13.08
C GLU A 41 12.19 9.58 12.12
N GLY A 42 12.54 9.64 10.82
CA GLY A 42 11.63 10.13 9.78
C GLY A 42 10.37 9.27 9.67
N PHE A 43 10.51 7.96 9.79
CA PHE A 43 9.39 7.02 9.80
C PHE A 43 8.39 7.33 10.93
N TRP A 44 8.87 7.47 12.16
CA TRP A 44 8.01 7.78 13.32
C TRP A 44 7.33 9.14 13.17
N LYS A 45 8.05 10.15 12.69
CA LYS A 45 7.48 11.46 12.42
C LYS A 45 6.36 11.39 11.37
N ASP A 46 6.56 10.65 10.29
CA ASP A 46 5.57 10.46 9.25
C ASP A 46 4.33 9.73 9.78
N LEU A 47 4.53 8.64 10.53
CA LEU A 47 3.43 7.85 11.10
C LEU A 47 2.58 8.68 12.06
N GLU A 48 3.20 9.37 13.03
CA GLU A 48 2.48 10.23 13.98
C GLU A 48 1.71 11.35 13.27
N THR A 49 2.31 11.94 12.24
CA THR A 49 1.65 12.95 11.40
C THR A 49 0.45 12.36 10.66
N SER A 50 0.60 11.15 10.08
CA SER A 50 -0.47 10.46 9.37
C SER A 50 -1.64 10.12 10.32
N LEU A 51 -1.37 9.59 11.50
CA LEU A 51 -2.39 9.29 12.52
C LEU A 51 -3.15 10.54 12.94
N HIS A 52 -2.43 11.65 13.19
CA HIS A 52 -3.03 12.95 13.52
C HIS A 52 -3.94 13.46 12.41
N ASN A 53 -3.46 13.47 11.16
CA ASN A 53 -4.22 13.96 10.01
C ASN A 53 -5.46 13.11 9.73
N LEU A 54 -5.32 11.79 9.83
CA LEU A 54 -6.40 10.82 9.63
C LEU A 54 -7.37 10.77 10.83
N LYS A 55 -7.06 11.46 11.96
CA LYS A 55 -7.85 11.46 13.20
C LYS A 55 -8.16 10.05 13.69
N THR A 56 -7.14 9.21 13.79
CA THR A 56 -7.26 7.82 14.20
C THR A 56 -6.03 7.38 14.97
N ASP A 57 -6.16 6.38 15.82
CA ASP A 57 -5.05 5.81 16.59
C ASP A 57 -4.31 4.72 15.82
N TYR A 58 -4.86 4.27 14.69
CA TYR A 58 -4.26 3.22 13.86
C TYR A 58 -4.59 3.38 12.38
N VAL A 59 -3.74 2.82 11.52
CA VAL A 59 -4.04 2.58 10.11
C VAL A 59 -4.04 1.08 9.81
N ASP A 60 -4.81 0.67 8.81
CA ASP A 60 -4.89 -0.76 8.48
C ASP A 60 -3.65 -1.23 7.75
N ILE A 61 -3.18 -0.47 6.76
CA ILE A 61 -1.96 -0.79 6.02
C ILE A 61 -1.03 0.43 6.04
N TYR A 62 0.20 0.25 6.50
CA TYR A 62 1.24 1.28 6.38
C TYR A 62 2.34 0.79 5.45
N GLN A 63 2.67 1.60 4.43
CA GLN A 63 3.50 1.14 3.33
C GLN A 63 4.78 1.95 3.19
N PHE A 64 5.89 1.31 2.88
CA PHE A 64 7.06 2.01 2.33
C PHE A 64 6.74 2.50 0.91
N HIS A 65 6.89 3.80 0.68
CA HIS A 65 6.47 4.47 -0.54
C HIS A 65 7.56 4.48 -1.61
N ASN A 66 7.57 3.46 -2.46
CA ASN A 66 8.50 3.34 -3.59
C ASN A 66 9.98 3.41 -3.18
N PRO A 67 10.42 2.68 -2.14
CA PRO A 67 11.80 2.70 -1.69
C PRO A 67 12.76 2.23 -2.78
N ALA A 68 13.97 2.77 -2.76
CA ALA A 68 15.02 2.41 -3.72
C ALA A 68 15.59 1.00 -3.48
N VAL A 69 15.53 0.56 -2.22
CA VAL A 69 15.96 -0.76 -1.73
C VAL A 69 14.83 -1.30 -0.87
N CYS A 70 14.60 -2.60 -0.91
CA CYS A 70 13.59 -3.26 -0.09
C CYS A 70 14.04 -3.21 1.39
N PRO A 71 13.34 -2.45 2.28
CA PRO A 71 13.70 -2.40 3.70
C PRO A 71 13.56 -3.77 4.36
N LYS A 72 14.57 -4.17 5.14
CA LYS A 72 14.60 -5.46 5.83
C LYS A 72 15.34 -5.37 7.16
N PRO A 73 15.14 -6.31 8.10
CA PRO A 73 15.83 -6.32 9.37
C PRO A 73 17.33 -6.31 9.19
N GLY A 74 18.03 -5.44 9.95
CA GLY A 74 19.48 -5.38 9.96
C GLY A 74 20.13 -4.76 8.73
N ASP A 75 19.35 -4.07 7.87
CA ASP A 75 19.89 -3.36 6.68
C ASP A 75 20.64 -2.06 7.02
N GLY A 76 20.64 -1.67 8.29
CA GLY A 76 21.28 -0.47 8.81
C GLY A 76 20.43 0.80 8.73
N SER A 77 19.25 0.77 8.08
CA SER A 77 18.33 1.90 8.02
C SER A 77 17.48 2.04 9.28
N GLY A 78 17.19 0.92 9.96
CA GLY A 78 16.25 0.83 11.07
C GLY A 78 14.78 1.02 10.66
N LEU A 79 14.49 1.08 9.36
CA LEU A 79 13.14 1.32 8.85
C LEU A 79 12.20 0.15 9.09
N TYR A 80 12.68 -1.07 8.83
CA TYR A 80 11.85 -2.25 9.02
C TYR A 80 11.58 -2.52 10.50
N GLU A 81 12.58 -2.32 11.35
CA GLU A 81 12.44 -2.41 12.80
C GLU A 81 11.40 -1.41 13.33
N ALA A 82 11.43 -0.16 12.86
CA ALA A 82 10.45 0.87 13.22
C ALA A 82 9.03 0.48 12.74
N MET A 83 8.91 -0.07 11.54
CA MET A 83 7.63 -0.55 10.99
C MET A 83 7.06 -1.71 11.84
N PHE A 84 7.93 -2.67 12.19
CA PHE A 84 7.54 -3.80 13.03
C PHE A 84 7.15 -3.36 14.45
N GLU A 85 7.91 -2.44 15.05
CA GLU A 85 7.57 -1.86 16.35
C GLU A 85 6.23 -1.13 16.32
N ALA A 86 5.94 -0.38 15.25
CA ALA A 86 4.64 0.29 15.09
C ALA A 86 3.48 -0.71 15.01
N LYS A 87 3.70 -1.89 14.40
CA LYS A 87 2.73 -3.00 14.38
C LYS A 87 2.53 -3.58 15.77
N GLU A 88 3.60 -3.85 16.52
CA GLU A 88 3.52 -4.32 17.91
C GLU A 88 2.81 -3.32 18.86
N GLN A 89 2.98 -2.02 18.61
CA GLN A 89 2.27 -0.95 19.33
C GLN A 89 0.80 -0.82 18.92
N GLY A 90 0.33 -1.55 17.91
CA GLY A 90 -1.04 -1.49 17.39
C GLY A 90 -1.35 -0.24 16.57
N LYS A 91 -0.36 0.58 16.23
CA LYS A 91 -0.52 1.77 15.38
C LYS A 91 -0.74 1.43 13.91
N ILE A 92 -0.28 0.27 13.48
CA ILE A 92 -0.54 -0.29 12.15
C ILE A 92 -0.95 -1.75 12.27
N ARG A 93 -1.80 -2.23 11.35
CA ARG A 93 -2.25 -3.63 11.36
C ARG A 93 -1.41 -4.50 10.43
N PHE A 94 -1.13 -4.01 9.23
CA PHE A 94 -0.42 -4.73 8.18
C PHE A 94 0.73 -3.91 7.63
N ILE A 95 1.86 -4.58 7.38
CA ILE A 95 3.06 -3.99 6.80
C ILE A 95 2.99 -4.10 5.28
N GLY A 96 3.11 -2.98 4.58
CA GLY A 96 3.07 -2.95 3.13
C GLY A 96 4.29 -2.31 2.49
N ILE A 97 4.41 -2.57 1.20
CA ILE A 97 5.38 -1.91 0.33
C ILE A 97 4.71 -1.56 -1.00
N THR A 98 4.98 -0.37 -1.53
CA THR A 98 4.59 0.00 -2.89
C THR A 98 5.82 0.26 -3.73
N ASN A 99 5.84 -0.24 -4.96
CA ASN A 99 6.95 0.00 -5.87
C ASN A 99 6.50 0.01 -7.34
N HIS A 100 7.36 0.51 -8.21
CA HIS A 100 7.23 0.49 -9.67
C HIS A 100 8.29 -0.39 -10.33
N ARG A 101 9.26 -0.91 -9.56
CA ARG A 101 10.36 -1.75 -10.04
C ARG A 101 10.08 -3.21 -9.72
N MET A 102 10.09 -4.03 -10.75
CA MET A 102 9.87 -5.48 -10.62
C MET A 102 10.84 -6.13 -9.64
N SER A 103 12.13 -5.78 -9.69
CA SER A 103 13.14 -6.37 -8.81
C SER A 103 12.87 -6.15 -7.33
N ILE A 104 12.37 -4.96 -6.96
CA ILE A 104 12.01 -4.66 -5.56
C ILE A 104 10.72 -5.39 -5.17
N ALA A 105 9.76 -5.49 -6.09
CA ALA A 105 8.52 -6.20 -5.83
C ALA A 105 8.76 -7.72 -5.65
N GLU A 106 9.59 -8.31 -6.50
CA GLU A 106 10.01 -9.71 -6.40
C GLU A 106 10.77 -9.96 -5.09
N GLU A 107 11.74 -9.10 -4.73
CA GLU A 107 12.48 -9.17 -3.46
C GLU A 107 11.54 -9.08 -2.25
N ALA A 108 10.52 -8.19 -2.29
CA ALA A 108 9.56 -8.05 -1.22
C ALA A 108 8.73 -9.34 -1.01
N ILE A 109 8.28 -9.98 -2.08
CA ILE A 109 7.54 -11.25 -2.02
C ILE A 109 8.44 -12.35 -1.44
N GLU A 110 9.64 -12.53 -1.99
CA GLU A 110 10.58 -13.57 -1.58
C GLU A 110 11.04 -13.42 -0.13
N SER A 111 11.07 -12.18 0.39
CA SER A 111 11.49 -11.92 1.76
C SER A 111 10.53 -12.46 2.82
N GLY A 112 9.23 -12.58 2.50
CA GLY A 112 8.19 -12.95 3.48
C GLY A 112 7.96 -11.91 4.58
N LEU A 113 8.45 -10.67 4.41
CA LEU A 113 8.42 -9.62 5.43
C LEU A 113 7.20 -8.69 5.33
N TYR A 114 6.46 -8.75 4.23
CA TYR A 114 5.38 -7.82 3.91
C TYR A 114 4.04 -8.53 3.82
N ASP A 115 3.02 -7.95 4.41
CA ASP A 115 1.65 -8.42 4.33
C ASP A 115 0.97 -8.00 3.00
N THR A 116 1.43 -6.88 2.38
CA THR A 116 0.86 -6.38 1.13
C THR A 116 1.91 -5.79 0.18
N LEU A 117 1.70 -5.99 -1.11
CA LEU A 117 2.42 -5.32 -2.20
C LEU A 117 1.47 -4.45 -3.01
N GLN A 118 1.80 -3.17 -3.18
CA GLN A 118 1.10 -2.29 -4.11
C GLN A 118 1.94 -2.06 -5.36
N PHE A 119 1.40 -2.45 -6.52
CA PHE A 119 2.12 -2.39 -7.79
C PHE A 119 1.19 -1.95 -8.94
N PRO A 120 1.71 -1.31 -10.02
CA PRO A 120 0.92 -1.02 -11.21
C PRO A 120 0.39 -2.30 -11.84
N PHE A 121 -0.94 -2.37 -12.05
CA PHE A 121 -1.56 -3.54 -12.63
C PHE A 121 -2.88 -3.20 -13.32
N ASN A 122 -3.02 -3.63 -14.57
CA ASN A 122 -4.24 -3.50 -15.36
C ASN A 122 -4.21 -4.47 -16.55
N TYR A 123 -5.18 -4.45 -17.45
CA TYR A 123 -5.24 -5.40 -18.56
C TYR A 123 -4.17 -5.19 -19.66
N LEU A 124 -3.32 -4.18 -19.54
CA LEU A 124 -2.11 -4.03 -20.37
C LEU A 124 -0.87 -4.62 -19.69
N SER A 125 -1.04 -5.18 -18.49
CA SER A 125 0.05 -5.78 -17.74
C SER A 125 0.65 -6.96 -18.50
N THR A 126 1.99 -7.03 -18.44
CA THR A 126 2.78 -8.10 -19.05
C THR A 126 2.60 -9.43 -18.32
N GLU A 127 2.99 -10.53 -18.94
CA GLU A 127 2.99 -11.85 -18.28
C GLU A 127 3.81 -11.86 -16.99
N ARG A 128 4.90 -11.08 -16.91
CA ARG A 128 5.74 -10.97 -15.71
C ARG A 128 5.00 -10.26 -14.57
N GLU A 129 4.23 -9.21 -14.84
CA GLU A 129 3.41 -8.53 -13.85
C GLU A 129 2.22 -9.39 -13.41
N ILE A 130 1.65 -10.18 -14.31
CA ILE A 130 0.62 -11.18 -13.97
C ILE A 130 1.21 -12.27 -13.07
N ALA A 131 2.43 -12.74 -13.36
CA ALA A 131 3.13 -13.69 -12.51
C ALA A 131 3.41 -13.12 -11.11
N LEU A 132 3.72 -11.82 -11.00
CA LEU A 132 3.92 -11.14 -9.72
C LEU A 132 2.64 -11.19 -8.85
N ALA A 133 1.47 -10.91 -9.45
CA ALA A 133 0.20 -10.98 -8.73
C ALA A 133 -0.12 -12.42 -8.25
N LYS A 134 0.23 -13.43 -9.04
CA LYS A 134 0.09 -14.84 -8.66
C LYS A 134 1.07 -15.24 -7.56
N ALA A 135 2.33 -14.81 -7.65
CA ALA A 135 3.32 -15.05 -6.61
C ALA A 135 2.88 -14.45 -5.25
N CYS A 136 2.26 -13.26 -5.25
CA CYS A 136 1.67 -12.72 -4.03
C CYS A 136 0.63 -13.67 -3.43
N ALA A 137 -0.24 -14.27 -4.24
CA ALA A 137 -1.22 -15.23 -3.73
C ALA A 137 -0.57 -16.49 -3.13
N GLU A 138 0.49 -17.01 -3.77
CA GLU A 138 1.25 -18.18 -3.31
C GLU A 138 1.96 -17.92 -1.97
N HIS A 139 2.33 -16.66 -1.71
CA HIS A 139 2.97 -16.20 -0.47
C HIS A 139 1.99 -15.59 0.55
N GLU A 140 0.67 -15.78 0.38
CA GLU A 140 -0.38 -15.22 1.25
C GLU A 140 -0.29 -13.69 1.41
N MET A 141 0.28 -12.99 0.42
CA MET A 141 0.45 -11.55 0.38
C MET A 141 -0.69 -10.89 -0.41
N GLY A 142 -1.32 -9.86 0.15
CA GLY A 142 -2.34 -9.08 -0.55
C GLY A 142 -1.72 -8.23 -1.68
N PHE A 143 -2.36 -8.22 -2.85
CA PHE A 143 -1.91 -7.41 -3.98
C PHE A 143 -2.84 -6.21 -4.20
N ILE A 144 -2.32 -4.98 -4.04
CA ILE A 144 -3.05 -3.75 -4.28
C ILE A 144 -2.69 -3.24 -5.69
N ALA A 145 -3.65 -3.30 -6.61
CA ALA A 145 -3.46 -2.91 -8.00
C ALA A 145 -3.65 -1.40 -8.18
N MET A 146 -2.56 -0.66 -8.32
CA MET A 146 -2.60 0.76 -8.66
C MET A 146 -2.55 0.96 -10.17
N LYS A 147 -2.90 2.16 -10.65
CA LYS A 147 -2.89 2.52 -12.08
C LYS A 147 -3.85 1.69 -12.95
N GLY A 148 -4.95 1.23 -12.38
CA GLY A 148 -5.96 0.44 -13.10
C GLY A 148 -6.48 1.10 -14.38
N LEU A 149 -6.55 2.46 -14.41
CA LEU A 149 -6.94 3.25 -15.59
C LEU A 149 -5.75 3.70 -16.44
N SER A 150 -4.51 3.29 -16.10
CA SER A 150 -3.28 3.67 -16.82
C SER A 150 -3.17 5.19 -17.07
N GLY A 151 -3.51 6.02 -16.05
CA GLY A 151 -3.49 7.48 -16.16
C GLY A 151 -4.60 8.05 -17.06
N GLY A 152 -5.69 7.33 -17.27
CA GLY A 152 -6.81 7.73 -18.10
C GLY A 152 -6.74 7.23 -19.55
N LEU A 153 -5.72 6.47 -19.91
CA LEU A 153 -5.61 5.82 -21.23
C LEU A 153 -6.65 4.71 -21.43
N LEU A 154 -7.03 4.05 -20.33
CA LEU A 154 -8.02 2.99 -20.32
C LEU A 154 -9.37 3.56 -19.92
N THR A 155 -10.33 3.55 -20.85
CA THR A 155 -11.64 4.18 -20.66
C THR A 155 -12.82 3.19 -20.60
N ASN A 156 -12.60 1.91 -21.00
CA ASN A 156 -13.65 0.90 -20.90
C ASN A 156 -13.70 0.32 -19.48
N SER A 157 -14.46 0.95 -18.59
CA SER A 157 -14.58 0.56 -17.20
C SER A 157 -15.09 -0.88 -17.02
N ALA A 158 -16.04 -1.33 -17.83
CA ALA A 158 -16.58 -2.69 -17.74
C ALA A 158 -15.49 -3.75 -18.01
N ALA A 159 -14.66 -3.54 -19.03
CA ALA A 159 -13.56 -4.44 -19.35
C ALA A 159 -12.48 -4.43 -18.24
N ILE A 160 -12.19 -3.26 -17.69
CA ILE A 160 -11.20 -3.12 -16.61
C ILE A 160 -11.65 -3.88 -15.36
N TYR A 161 -12.89 -3.67 -14.93
CA TYR A 161 -13.45 -4.38 -13.78
C TYR A 161 -13.51 -5.90 -14.01
N ALA A 162 -13.97 -6.33 -15.19
CA ALA A 162 -14.01 -7.76 -15.53
C ALA A 162 -12.62 -8.41 -15.54
N TYR A 163 -11.61 -7.69 -16.00
CA TYR A 163 -10.23 -8.17 -15.96
C TYR A 163 -9.73 -8.33 -14.51
N MET A 164 -9.88 -7.29 -13.69
CA MET A 164 -9.43 -7.32 -12.29
C MET A 164 -10.14 -8.39 -11.46
N ALA A 165 -11.42 -8.65 -11.74
CA ALA A 165 -12.22 -9.66 -11.04
C ALA A 165 -11.77 -11.12 -11.29
N GLN A 166 -10.85 -11.35 -12.22
CA GLN A 166 -10.27 -12.68 -12.45
C GLN A 166 -9.22 -13.08 -11.42
N PHE A 167 -8.76 -12.12 -10.58
CA PHE A 167 -7.71 -12.33 -9.60
C PHE A 167 -8.28 -12.16 -8.19
N GLU A 168 -8.44 -13.24 -7.44
CA GLU A 168 -9.06 -13.22 -6.11
C GLU A 168 -8.26 -12.42 -5.07
N ASN A 169 -6.93 -12.39 -5.20
CA ASN A 169 -6.03 -11.68 -4.29
C ASN A 169 -5.71 -10.23 -4.70
N VAL A 170 -6.31 -9.73 -5.81
CA VAL A 170 -6.04 -8.39 -6.34
C VAL A 170 -7.12 -7.40 -5.92
N LEU A 171 -6.73 -6.40 -5.14
CA LEU A 171 -7.60 -5.28 -4.76
C LEU A 171 -7.28 -4.06 -5.64
N PRO A 172 -8.12 -3.69 -6.61
CA PRO A 172 -7.88 -2.50 -7.41
C PRO A 172 -8.18 -1.22 -6.64
N ILE A 173 -7.32 -0.22 -6.80
CA ILE A 173 -7.56 1.15 -6.35
C ILE A 173 -7.70 2.07 -7.57
N TRP A 174 -8.66 2.98 -7.47
CA TRP A 174 -9.01 3.90 -8.56
C TRP A 174 -8.64 5.32 -8.14
N GLY A 175 -7.83 6.00 -8.97
CA GLY A 175 -7.51 7.40 -8.74
C GLY A 175 -8.74 8.30 -8.98
N VAL A 176 -8.95 9.24 -8.09
CA VAL A 176 -9.99 10.27 -8.12
C VAL A 176 -9.38 11.66 -8.03
#